data_450282d2c6a919ddf9762dcd4d7f931d
#
_entry.id   450282d2c6a919ddf9762dcd4d7f931d
#
_cell.length_a   1.000
_cell.length_b   1.000
_cell.length_c   1.000
_cell.angle_alpha   90.00
_cell.angle_beta   90.00
_cell.angle_gamma   90.00
#
_symmetry.space_group_name_H-M   'P 1'
#
loop_
_entity.id
_entity.type
_entity.pdbx_description
1 polymer ?
#
loop_
_entity_poly.entity_id
_entity_poly.type
_entity_poly.pdbx_seq_one_letter_code
_entity_poly.pdbx_strand_id
1 'polypeptide(L)'
;MKYNLLLCILIFLVVLFMVLRDDTINQTMLVPMDLRNLIPEDHPCYFIKNVVDQIDCSQVNRVFADKPGEFAYPRELLLRLILMSVFDGGLSSREIERKTRTDIAYMYLAGMQHPSYRTIARFKVDYPDLIDESFKTTIKIAKEEALVKIHHVSLDGTKIKAKTSMNKLTNEQQLKIMKQHLKESIELDEEEDMELGEESGNGVPETLTDKEKFKEVYEKINESSKDNRNKDKLISSSKKLLKQAEDKPKKILKKIETLEEKLKESEKDIISINDPDARFMKNKKGKWEFDYNGQIAVDDYKGIILASYITNNPTDYYELIPLMEQVQSNLSEIYDETPVNYQVSADN
;
A
#
# COMPACT_ATOMS: atom_id res chain seq x y z
N MET A 1 58.59 -16.39 -26.00
CA MET A 1 58.01 -17.41 -25.09
C MET A 1 58.05 -17.06 -23.60
N LYS A 2 59.07 -16.36 -23.06
CA LYS A 2 59.17 -16.02 -21.64
C LYS A 2 58.10 -15.05 -21.09
N TYR A 3 57.60 -14.12 -21.94
CA TYR A 3 56.60 -13.12 -21.49
C TYR A 3 55.17 -13.69 -21.33
N ASN A 4 54.83 -14.74 -22.09
CA ASN A 4 53.52 -15.37 -21.96
C ASN A 4 53.39 -16.20 -20.66
N LEU A 5 54.48 -16.80 -20.21
CA LEU A 5 54.50 -17.59 -18.98
C LEU A 5 54.36 -16.68 -17.76
N LEU A 6 55.06 -15.50 -17.78
CA LEU A 6 54.99 -14.52 -16.70
C LEU A 6 53.57 -13.89 -16.60
N LEU A 7 52.96 -13.60 -17.74
CA LEU A 7 51.58 -13.08 -17.83
C LEU A 7 50.56 -14.11 -17.31
N CYS A 8 50.73 -15.39 -17.69
CA CYS A 8 49.88 -16.47 -17.17
C CYS A 8 50.04 -16.67 -15.66
N ILE A 9 51.26 -16.57 -15.14
CA ILE A 9 51.55 -16.66 -13.69
C ILE A 9 50.94 -15.44 -12.96
N LEU A 10 51.07 -14.23 -13.54
CA LEU A 10 50.45 -13.01 -12.97
C LEU A 10 48.92 -13.09 -12.98
N ILE A 11 48.29 -13.54 -14.07
CA ILE A 11 46.86 -13.75 -14.15
C ILE A 11 46.40 -14.82 -13.17
N PHE A 12 47.14 -15.91 -13.06
CA PHE A 12 46.87 -16.99 -12.10
C PHE A 12 47.00 -16.51 -10.64
N LEU A 13 48.01 -15.68 -10.33
CA LEU A 13 48.18 -15.04 -9.01
C LEU A 13 47.09 -14.02 -8.73
N VAL A 14 46.68 -13.21 -9.70
CA VAL A 14 45.56 -12.25 -9.55
C VAL A 14 44.23 -12.97 -9.35
N VAL A 15 43.99 -14.07 -10.07
CA VAL A 15 42.79 -14.91 -9.89
C VAL A 15 42.80 -15.59 -8.53
N LEU A 16 43.98 -16.07 -8.05
CA LEU A 16 44.11 -16.61 -6.71
C LEU A 16 43.91 -15.55 -5.61
N PHE A 17 44.43 -14.33 -5.83
CA PHE A 17 44.17 -13.20 -4.91
C PHE A 17 42.72 -12.73 -4.91
N MET A 18 42.00 -12.85 -6.05
CA MET A 18 40.56 -12.56 -6.10
C MET A 18 39.68 -13.65 -5.47
N VAL A 19 40.18 -14.88 -5.42
CA VAL A 19 39.44 -16.04 -4.89
C VAL A 19 39.70 -16.25 -3.39
N LEU A 20 40.90 -15.94 -2.92
CA LEU A 20 41.27 -16.07 -1.50
C LEU A 20 41.29 -14.70 -0.84
N ARG A 21 40.27 -14.41 -0.09
CA ARG A 21 40.30 -13.29 0.86
C ARG A 21 40.72 -13.82 2.21
N ASP A 22 41.65 -13.12 2.85
CA ASP A 22 42.19 -13.51 4.16
C ASP A 22 41.16 -13.47 5.28
N ASP A 23 40.07 -12.76 5.07
CA ASP A 23 38.95 -12.67 5.99
C ASP A 23 37.81 -13.60 5.56
N THR A 24 37.34 -14.45 6.47
CA THR A 24 36.26 -15.40 6.25
C THR A 24 34.95 -14.74 5.82
N ILE A 25 34.68 -13.50 6.26
CA ILE A 25 33.50 -12.72 5.81
C ILE A 25 33.59 -12.29 4.35
N ASN A 26 34.77 -12.25 3.80
CA ASN A 26 35.04 -11.90 2.40
C ASN A 26 35.26 -13.12 1.49
N GLN A 27 35.09 -14.34 2.01
CA GLN A 27 35.34 -15.55 1.25
C GLN A 27 34.31 -15.73 0.16
N THR A 28 34.76 -15.86 -1.08
CA THR A 28 33.90 -16.19 -2.21
C THR A 28 33.70 -17.70 -2.27
N MET A 29 32.46 -18.15 -2.25
CA MET A 29 32.16 -19.56 -2.43
C MET A 29 32.23 -19.93 -3.91
N LEU A 30 33.03 -20.93 -4.25
CA LEU A 30 33.22 -21.45 -5.61
C LEU A 30 32.20 -22.54 -5.95
N VAL A 31 31.53 -23.11 -4.96
CA VAL A 31 30.53 -24.16 -5.16
C VAL A 31 29.14 -23.55 -5.11
N PRO A 32 28.24 -23.89 -6.05
CA PRO A 32 26.84 -23.49 -5.99
C PRO A 32 26.26 -23.93 -4.65
N MET A 33 25.77 -22.96 -3.88
CA MET A 33 25.15 -23.24 -2.60
C MET A 33 23.64 -23.30 -2.75
N ASP A 34 23.05 -24.36 -2.22
CA ASP A 34 21.61 -24.40 -2.03
C ASP A 34 21.26 -23.55 -0.79
N LEU A 35 20.55 -22.45 -1.00
CA LEU A 35 20.16 -21.55 0.08
C LEU A 35 19.32 -22.25 1.16
N ARG A 36 18.64 -23.34 0.81
CA ARG A 36 17.85 -24.14 1.77
C ARG A 36 18.73 -24.69 2.90
N ASN A 37 19.98 -24.99 2.64
CA ASN A 37 20.91 -25.48 3.66
C ASN A 37 21.29 -24.43 4.74
N LEU A 38 20.97 -23.15 4.47
CA LEU A 38 21.24 -22.02 5.37
C LEU A 38 19.97 -21.55 6.09
N ILE A 39 18.80 -22.09 5.75
CA ILE A 39 17.52 -21.71 6.32
C ILE A 39 17.04 -22.86 7.21
N PRO A 40 16.65 -22.60 8.47
CA PRO A 40 16.06 -23.62 9.33
C PRO A 40 14.86 -24.29 8.68
N GLU A 41 14.68 -25.58 8.88
CA GLU A 41 13.63 -26.39 8.24
C GLU A 41 12.20 -25.94 8.59
N ASP A 42 12.03 -25.36 9.78
CA ASP A 42 10.77 -24.83 10.29
C ASP A 42 10.52 -23.37 9.91
N HIS A 43 11.37 -22.77 9.06
CA HIS A 43 11.26 -21.36 8.71
C HIS A 43 10.01 -21.07 7.87
N PRO A 44 9.24 -20.02 8.18
CA PRO A 44 7.98 -19.67 7.51
C PRO A 44 8.05 -19.51 5.98
N CYS A 45 9.24 -19.23 5.43
CA CYS A 45 9.38 -19.09 3.97
C CYS A 45 8.98 -20.36 3.20
N TYR A 46 9.14 -21.56 3.79
CA TYR A 46 8.71 -22.81 3.15
C TYR A 46 7.19 -22.91 3.09
N PHE A 47 6.50 -22.52 4.15
CA PHE A 47 5.05 -22.43 4.16
C PHE A 47 4.53 -21.43 3.13
N ILE A 48 5.11 -20.24 3.08
CA ILE A 48 4.77 -19.19 2.12
C ILE A 48 5.00 -19.66 0.68
N LYS A 49 6.11 -20.36 0.42
CA LYS A 49 6.35 -20.98 -0.88
C LYS A 49 5.25 -21.99 -1.21
N ASN A 50 4.88 -22.87 -0.29
CA ASN A 50 3.84 -23.87 -0.50
C ASN A 50 2.47 -23.22 -0.79
N VAL A 51 2.11 -22.16 -0.10
CA VAL A 51 0.87 -21.40 -0.37
C VAL A 51 0.88 -20.86 -1.80
N VAL A 52 1.96 -20.21 -2.22
CA VAL A 52 2.03 -19.59 -3.54
C VAL A 52 2.13 -20.62 -4.66
N ASP A 53 2.75 -21.77 -4.43
CA ASP A 53 2.83 -22.86 -5.41
C ASP A 53 1.46 -23.47 -5.75
N GLN A 54 0.43 -23.25 -4.92
CA GLN A 54 -0.94 -23.70 -5.17
C GLN A 54 -1.78 -22.67 -5.96
N ILE A 55 -1.24 -21.48 -6.22
CA ILE A 55 -1.94 -20.40 -6.92
C ILE A 55 -1.54 -20.38 -8.39
N ASP A 56 -2.53 -20.45 -9.29
CA ASP A 56 -2.27 -20.38 -10.73
C ASP A 56 -2.07 -18.93 -11.21
N CYS A 57 -0.81 -18.51 -11.34
CA CYS A 57 -0.45 -17.22 -11.91
C CYS A 57 -0.23 -17.26 -13.44
N SER A 58 -0.50 -18.38 -14.11
CA SER A 58 -0.15 -18.58 -15.52
C SER A 58 -0.81 -17.57 -16.46
N GLN A 59 -2.08 -17.25 -16.25
CA GLN A 59 -2.80 -16.28 -17.07
C GLN A 59 -2.21 -14.87 -16.94
N VAL A 60 -1.87 -14.46 -15.73
CA VAL A 60 -1.28 -13.15 -15.46
C VAL A 60 0.13 -13.05 -16.01
N ASN A 61 0.91 -14.12 -15.91
CA ASN A 61 2.28 -14.16 -16.45
C ASN A 61 2.30 -14.11 -17.99
N ARG A 62 1.33 -14.73 -18.69
CA ARG A 62 1.22 -14.70 -20.16
C ARG A 62 1.11 -13.29 -20.73
N VAL A 63 0.48 -12.36 -20.02
CA VAL A 63 0.36 -10.96 -20.46
C VAL A 63 1.72 -10.30 -20.69
N PHE A 64 2.78 -10.81 -20.10
CA PHE A 64 4.15 -10.28 -20.17
C PHE A 64 5.08 -11.11 -21.08
N ALA A 65 4.71 -12.35 -21.42
CA ALA A 65 5.57 -13.27 -22.17
C ALA A 65 5.93 -12.73 -23.58
N ASP A 66 5.02 -11.96 -24.20
CA ASP A 66 5.16 -11.51 -25.60
C ASP A 66 5.43 -10.00 -25.72
N LYS A 67 5.68 -9.28 -24.60
CA LYS A 67 5.96 -7.85 -24.66
C LYS A 67 7.44 -7.58 -24.86
N PRO A 68 7.83 -6.76 -25.83
CA PRO A 68 9.22 -6.31 -25.96
C PRO A 68 9.59 -5.41 -24.78
N GLY A 69 10.80 -5.56 -24.24
CA GLY A 69 11.30 -4.76 -23.13
C GLY A 69 12.08 -5.57 -22.11
N GLU A 70 12.28 -5.01 -20.91
CA GLU A 70 12.89 -5.71 -19.79
C GLU A 70 12.06 -6.92 -19.36
N PHE A 71 12.74 -8.00 -18.95
CA PHE A 71 12.08 -9.20 -18.44
C PHE A 71 11.27 -8.89 -17.19
N ALA A 72 9.99 -9.22 -17.23
CA ALA A 72 9.13 -9.09 -16.08
C ALA A 72 9.40 -10.19 -15.05
N TYR A 73 9.36 -9.85 -13.76
CA TYR A 73 9.44 -10.85 -12.69
C TYR A 73 8.18 -11.73 -12.69
N PRO A 74 8.31 -13.05 -12.49
CA PRO A 74 7.17 -13.93 -12.28
C PRO A 74 6.28 -13.41 -11.11
N ARG A 75 4.98 -13.54 -11.26
CA ARG A 75 4.03 -13.03 -10.23
C ARG A 75 4.14 -13.79 -8.92
N GLU A 76 4.43 -15.07 -9.01
CA GLU A 76 4.70 -15.95 -7.87
C GLU A 76 5.87 -15.44 -7.02
N LEU A 77 6.93 -14.93 -7.65
CA LEU A 77 8.08 -14.37 -6.96
C LEU A 77 7.69 -13.15 -6.14
N LEU A 78 6.95 -12.21 -6.76
CA LEU A 78 6.52 -10.98 -6.10
C LEU A 78 5.53 -11.28 -4.97
N LEU A 79 4.62 -12.23 -5.19
CA LEU A 79 3.64 -12.66 -4.19
C LEU A 79 4.35 -13.29 -2.97
N ARG A 80 5.32 -14.19 -3.18
CA ARG A 80 6.12 -14.77 -2.08
C ARG A 80 6.79 -13.70 -1.23
N LEU A 81 7.40 -12.69 -1.85
CA LEU A 81 8.05 -11.59 -1.14
C LEU A 81 7.07 -10.75 -0.33
N ILE A 82 5.87 -10.51 -0.86
CA ILE A 82 4.84 -9.74 -0.16
C ILE A 82 4.30 -10.53 1.03
N LEU A 83 3.97 -11.80 0.86
CA LEU A 83 3.47 -12.64 1.94
C LEU A 83 4.52 -12.80 3.05
N MET A 84 5.81 -12.99 2.70
CA MET A 84 6.88 -13.01 3.69
C MET A 84 6.98 -11.67 4.43
N SER A 85 6.78 -10.55 3.75
CA SER A 85 6.79 -9.23 4.39
C SER A 85 5.65 -9.03 5.38
N VAL A 86 4.49 -9.62 5.13
CA VAL A 86 3.33 -9.60 6.06
C VAL A 86 3.67 -10.39 7.31
N PHE A 87 4.26 -11.57 7.15
CA PHE A 87 4.74 -12.39 8.28
C PHE A 87 5.75 -11.64 9.15
N ASP A 88 6.65 -10.88 8.54
CA ASP A 88 7.63 -10.02 9.23
C ASP A 88 7.04 -8.70 9.79
N GLY A 89 5.72 -8.58 9.90
CA GLY A 89 5.04 -7.41 10.47
C GLY A 89 4.68 -6.30 9.50
N GLY A 90 4.62 -6.59 8.20
CA GLY A 90 4.15 -5.63 7.18
C GLY A 90 5.24 -4.66 6.70
N LEU A 91 6.30 -5.19 6.14
CA LEU A 91 7.43 -4.39 5.66
C LEU A 91 7.05 -3.48 4.49
N SER A 92 7.69 -2.33 4.41
CA SER A 92 7.60 -1.43 3.26
C SER A 92 8.26 -2.06 2.01
N SER A 93 7.81 -1.67 0.81
CA SER A 93 8.40 -2.18 -0.44
C SER A 93 9.90 -1.92 -0.55
N ARG A 94 10.43 -0.84 0.07
CA ARG A 94 11.86 -0.55 0.13
C ARG A 94 12.62 -1.49 1.06
N GLU A 95 12.01 -1.87 2.15
CA GLU A 95 12.60 -2.88 3.07
C GLU A 95 12.60 -4.26 2.44
N ILE A 96 11.53 -4.63 1.72
CA ILE A 96 11.49 -5.88 0.95
C ILE A 96 12.65 -5.90 -0.07
N GLU A 97 12.80 -4.85 -0.90
CA GLU A 97 13.92 -4.74 -1.85
C GLU A 97 15.27 -4.91 -1.16
N ARG A 98 15.49 -4.24 -0.02
CA ARG A 98 16.73 -4.40 0.76
C ARG A 98 16.92 -5.83 1.23
N LYS A 99 15.87 -6.47 1.78
CA LYS A 99 15.94 -7.85 2.29
C LYS A 99 16.26 -8.88 1.20
N THR A 100 15.83 -8.68 -0.05
CA THR A 100 16.26 -9.56 -1.14
C THR A 100 17.78 -9.61 -1.35
N ARG A 101 18.54 -8.66 -0.78
CA ARG A 101 20.01 -8.59 -0.85
C ARG A 101 20.72 -8.94 0.45
N THR A 102 20.01 -8.96 1.58
CA THR A 102 20.60 -9.04 2.92
C THR A 102 20.05 -10.17 3.78
N ASP A 103 18.94 -10.81 3.36
CA ASP A 103 18.23 -11.83 4.13
C ASP A 103 18.10 -13.11 3.28
N ILE A 104 18.60 -14.22 3.79
CA ILE A 104 18.69 -15.48 3.06
C ILE A 104 17.32 -16.03 2.69
N ALA A 105 16.30 -15.89 3.55
CA ALA A 105 14.95 -16.32 3.27
C ALA A 105 14.31 -15.52 2.11
N TYR A 106 14.55 -14.20 2.08
CA TYR A 106 14.11 -13.36 0.95
C TYR A 106 14.89 -13.65 -0.33
N MET A 107 16.19 -13.92 -0.24
CA MET A 107 17.00 -14.35 -1.39
C MET A 107 16.46 -15.66 -1.98
N TYR A 108 16.14 -16.62 -1.13
CA TYR A 108 15.55 -17.91 -1.51
C TYR A 108 14.20 -17.71 -2.21
N LEU A 109 13.27 -16.98 -1.60
CA LEU A 109 11.94 -16.72 -2.16
C LEU A 109 11.98 -15.93 -3.47
N ALA A 110 12.98 -15.07 -3.64
CA ALA A 110 13.22 -14.30 -4.84
C ALA A 110 14.02 -15.06 -5.92
N GLY A 111 14.51 -16.27 -5.64
CA GLY A 111 15.41 -16.98 -6.55
C GLY A 111 16.65 -16.17 -6.90
N MET A 112 17.27 -15.50 -5.93
CA MET A 112 18.42 -14.58 -6.05
C MET A 112 18.16 -13.36 -6.94
N GLN A 113 16.91 -13.04 -7.26
CA GLN A 113 16.52 -11.84 -8.00
C GLN A 113 16.22 -10.68 -7.04
N HIS A 114 16.36 -9.44 -7.52
CA HIS A 114 16.26 -8.24 -6.70
C HIS A 114 15.26 -7.24 -7.30
N PRO A 115 13.95 -7.52 -7.25
CA PRO A 115 12.96 -6.60 -7.79
C PRO A 115 13.00 -5.26 -7.05
N SER A 116 12.88 -4.17 -7.81
CA SER A 116 12.88 -2.82 -7.26
C SER A 116 11.65 -2.58 -6.37
N TYR A 117 11.78 -1.68 -5.40
CA TYR A 117 10.65 -1.29 -4.55
C TYR A 117 9.45 -0.76 -5.35
N ARG A 118 9.69 -0.14 -6.53
CA ARG A 118 8.62 0.32 -7.43
C ARG A 118 7.86 -0.84 -8.04
N THR A 119 8.56 -1.91 -8.45
CA THR A 119 7.94 -3.14 -8.97
C THR A 119 7.08 -3.80 -7.91
N ILE A 120 7.61 -3.94 -6.69
CA ILE A 120 6.89 -4.53 -5.56
C ILE A 120 5.65 -3.68 -5.17
N ALA A 121 5.81 -2.35 -5.13
CA ALA A 121 4.69 -1.45 -4.81
C ALA A 121 3.60 -1.48 -5.88
N ARG A 122 3.97 -1.51 -7.16
CA ARG A 122 3.04 -1.62 -8.28
C ARG A 122 2.27 -2.94 -8.24
N PHE A 123 2.95 -4.05 -7.97
CA PHE A 123 2.30 -5.35 -7.86
C PHE A 123 1.16 -5.37 -6.85
N LYS A 124 1.34 -4.74 -5.68
CA LYS A 124 0.29 -4.65 -4.64
C LYS A 124 -0.97 -3.91 -5.12
N VAL A 125 -0.82 -3.00 -6.08
CA VAL A 125 -1.92 -2.20 -6.64
C VAL A 125 -2.57 -2.90 -7.82
N ASP A 126 -1.75 -3.51 -8.69
CA ASP A 126 -2.20 -4.08 -9.95
C ASP A 126 -2.80 -5.50 -9.77
N TYR A 127 -2.46 -6.21 -8.68
CA TYR A 127 -2.85 -7.61 -8.46
C TYR A 127 -3.39 -7.87 -7.04
N PRO A 128 -4.41 -7.14 -6.58
CA PRO A 128 -5.04 -7.39 -5.29
C PRO A 128 -5.69 -8.80 -5.24
N ASP A 129 -6.22 -9.27 -6.36
CA ASP A 129 -6.88 -10.57 -6.46
C ASP A 129 -5.94 -11.74 -6.14
N LEU A 130 -4.65 -11.68 -6.52
CA LEU A 130 -3.67 -12.69 -6.15
C LEU A 130 -3.36 -12.70 -4.64
N ILE A 131 -3.45 -11.54 -3.99
CA ILE A 131 -3.28 -11.43 -2.54
C ILE A 131 -4.48 -12.05 -1.83
N ASP A 132 -5.69 -11.79 -2.33
CA ASP A 132 -6.92 -12.38 -1.81
C ASP A 132 -6.94 -13.90 -2.01
N GLU A 133 -6.56 -14.38 -3.19
CA GLU A 133 -6.42 -15.80 -3.48
C GLU A 133 -5.41 -16.48 -2.54
N SER A 134 -4.31 -15.80 -2.20
CA SER A 134 -3.35 -16.34 -1.23
C SER A 134 -3.97 -16.50 0.17
N PHE A 135 -4.83 -15.57 0.57
CA PHE A 135 -5.56 -15.67 1.84
C PHE A 135 -6.51 -16.87 1.84
N LYS A 136 -7.32 -17.04 0.79
CA LYS A 136 -8.21 -18.20 0.63
C LYS A 136 -7.43 -19.53 0.62
N THR A 137 -6.29 -19.55 -0.06
CA THR A 137 -5.39 -20.72 -0.08
C THR A 137 -4.89 -21.06 1.33
N THR A 138 -4.59 -20.07 2.18
CA THR A 138 -4.20 -20.36 3.58
C THR A 138 -5.33 -21.01 4.38
N ILE A 139 -6.59 -20.60 4.18
CA ILE A 139 -7.76 -21.22 4.82
C ILE A 139 -7.95 -22.67 4.33
N LYS A 140 -7.75 -22.89 3.03
CA LYS A 140 -7.81 -24.24 2.44
C LYS A 140 -6.78 -25.17 3.06
N ILE A 141 -5.52 -24.75 3.16
CA ILE A 141 -4.46 -25.52 3.82
C ILE A 141 -4.82 -25.76 5.30
N ALA A 142 -5.31 -24.73 6.01
CA ALA A 142 -5.72 -24.89 7.40
C ALA A 142 -6.86 -25.91 7.57
N LYS A 143 -7.79 -26.00 6.60
CA LYS A 143 -8.81 -27.04 6.57
C LYS A 143 -8.21 -28.44 6.34
N GLU A 144 -7.32 -28.57 5.36
CA GLU A 144 -6.65 -29.85 5.05
C GLU A 144 -5.85 -30.38 6.26
N GLU A 145 -5.25 -29.49 7.04
CA GLU A 145 -4.53 -29.79 8.28
C GLU A 145 -5.45 -29.90 9.51
N ALA A 146 -6.78 -29.94 9.32
CA ALA A 146 -7.80 -30.01 10.38
C ALA A 146 -7.69 -28.91 11.46
N LEU A 147 -7.21 -27.71 11.07
CA LEU A 147 -7.10 -26.55 11.94
C LEU A 147 -8.38 -25.70 11.96
N VAL A 148 -9.34 -25.96 11.09
CA VAL A 148 -10.64 -25.28 10.98
C VAL A 148 -11.76 -26.26 11.23
N LYS A 149 -12.73 -25.91 12.10
CA LYS A 149 -13.90 -26.76 12.42
C LYS A 149 -15.25 -26.09 12.17
N ILE A 150 -15.32 -24.79 12.12
CA ILE A 150 -16.51 -23.97 11.87
C ILE A 150 -17.72 -24.38 12.74
N HIS A 151 -17.49 -24.52 14.05
CA HIS A 151 -18.57 -24.72 15.01
C HIS A 151 -19.06 -23.38 15.58
N HIS A 152 -18.12 -22.45 15.77
CA HIS A 152 -18.38 -21.12 16.27
C HIS A 152 -17.41 -20.11 15.60
N VAL A 153 -17.96 -19.00 15.14
CA VAL A 153 -17.23 -17.92 14.48
C VAL A 153 -17.36 -16.65 15.31
N SER A 154 -16.25 -16.13 15.76
CA SER A 154 -16.18 -14.86 16.48
C SER A 154 -15.88 -13.71 15.54
N LEU A 155 -16.64 -12.62 15.67
CA LEU A 155 -16.47 -11.40 14.88
C LEU A 155 -15.94 -10.28 15.80
N ASP A 156 -14.88 -9.61 15.36
CA ASP A 156 -14.33 -8.45 16.09
C ASP A 156 -13.93 -7.33 15.11
N GLY A 157 -14.10 -6.09 15.57
CA GLY A 157 -13.68 -4.89 14.89
C GLY A 157 -12.49 -4.21 15.56
N THR A 158 -11.53 -3.74 14.79
CA THR A 158 -10.41 -2.96 15.32
C THR A 158 -10.18 -1.70 14.53
N LYS A 159 -9.83 -0.60 15.23
CA LYS A 159 -9.51 0.66 14.55
C LYS A 159 -8.06 0.65 14.09
N ILE A 160 -7.87 0.81 12.78
CA ILE A 160 -6.57 0.82 12.11
C ILE A 160 -6.23 2.26 11.74
N LYS A 161 -5.12 2.77 12.28
CA LYS A 161 -4.71 4.15 12.07
C LYS A 161 -4.38 4.43 10.60
N ALA A 162 -5.07 5.42 10.04
CA ALA A 162 -4.78 5.89 8.69
C ALA A 162 -3.41 6.59 8.62
N LYS A 163 -2.74 6.47 7.48
CA LYS A 163 -1.44 7.14 7.25
C LYS A 163 -1.64 8.62 6.91
N THR A 164 -2.36 9.33 7.78
CA THR A 164 -2.61 10.75 7.67
C THR A 164 -2.32 11.48 8.97
N SER A 165 -2.19 12.79 8.90
CA SER A 165 -1.91 13.66 10.04
C SER A 165 -3.11 14.57 10.31
N MET A 166 -3.43 14.77 11.58
CA MET A 166 -4.38 15.77 12.03
C MET A 166 -4.02 17.22 11.59
N ASN A 167 -2.84 17.41 11.04
CA ASN A 167 -2.41 18.70 10.48
C ASN A 167 -2.67 18.83 8.96
N LYS A 168 -3.44 17.90 8.36
CA LYS A 168 -3.78 17.89 6.92
C LYS A 168 -5.27 17.74 6.73
N LEU A 169 -6.01 18.71 7.23
CA LEU A 169 -7.47 18.74 7.25
C LEU A 169 -8.01 19.85 6.36
N THR A 170 -9.21 19.65 5.84
CA THR A 170 -10.01 20.70 5.20
C THR A 170 -11.49 20.46 5.46
N ASN A 171 -12.30 21.49 5.22
CA ASN A 171 -13.75 21.42 5.30
C ASN A 171 -14.41 21.91 3.99
N GLU A 172 -15.70 21.73 3.87
CA GLU A 172 -16.46 22.08 2.67
C GLU A 172 -16.28 23.55 2.26
N GLN A 173 -16.38 24.47 3.22
CA GLN A 173 -16.26 25.90 2.94
C GLN A 173 -14.86 26.25 2.41
N GLN A 174 -13.81 25.70 3.00
CA GLN A 174 -12.45 25.92 2.54
C GLN A 174 -12.20 25.33 1.15
N LEU A 175 -12.74 24.14 0.86
CA LEU A 175 -12.66 23.53 -0.46
C LEU A 175 -13.35 24.41 -1.51
N LYS A 176 -14.54 24.93 -1.22
CA LYS A 176 -15.26 25.85 -2.13
C LYS A 176 -14.46 27.14 -2.41
N ILE A 177 -13.90 27.76 -1.37
CA ILE A 177 -13.07 28.98 -1.52
C ILE A 177 -11.85 28.71 -2.39
N MET A 178 -11.11 27.62 -2.10
CA MET A 178 -9.93 27.24 -2.87
C MET A 178 -10.25 26.88 -4.31
N LYS A 179 -11.35 26.14 -4.54
CA LYS A 179 -11.81 25.76 -5.87
C LYS A 179 -12.16 26.96 -6.72
N GLN A 180 -12.93 27.90 -6.17
CA GLN A 180 -13.31 29.12 -6.87
C GLN A 180 -12.09 29.91 -7.28
N HIS A 181 -11.17 30.18 -6.34
CA HIS A 181 -9.95 30.91 -6.62
C HIS A 181 -9.08 30.23 -7.71
N LEU A 182 -8.94 28.91 -7.66
CA LEU A 182 -8.15 28.19 -8.67
C LEU A 182 -8.80 28.19 -10.04
N LYS A 183 -10.14 28.08 -10.13
CA LYS A 183 -10.86 28.16 -11.39
C LYS A 183 -10.70 29.53 -12.04
N GLU A 184 -10.98 30.59 -11.28
CA GLU A 184 -10.82 31.96 -11.74
C GLU A 184 -9.38 32.24 -12.22
N SER A 185 -8.38 31.70 -11.49
CA SER A 185 -6.97 31.87 -11.85
C SER A 185 -6.59 31.10 -13.13
N ILE A 186 -7.10 29.91 -13.33
CA ILE A 186 -6.84 29.11 -14.54
C ILE A 186 -7.56 29.71 -15.75
N GLU A 187 -8.79 30.19 -15.59
CA GLU A 187 -9.57 30.83 -16.66
C GLU A 187 -8.86 32.12 -17.15
N LEU A 188 -8.39 32.95 -16.23
CA LEU A 188 -7.64 34.17 -16.59
C LEU A 188 -6.33 33.85 -17.33
N ASP A 189 -5.60 32.84 -16.92
CA ASP A 189 -4.36 32.38 -17.57
C ASP A 189 -4.64 31.85 -18.99
N GLU A 190 -5.72 31.10 -19.17
CA GLU A 190 -6.14 30.60 -20.48
C GLU A 190 -6.61 31.74 -21.42
N GLU A 191 -7.26 32.79 -20.89
CA GLU A 191 -7.63 33.99 -21.65
C GLU A 191 -6.38 34.79 -22.06
N GLU A 192 -5.40 35.00 -21.16
CA GLU A 192 -4.14 35.65 -21.45
C GLU A 192 -3.30 34.90 -22.49
N ASP A 193 -3.23 33.56 -22.39
CA ASP A 193 -2.54 32.71 -23.39
C ASP A 193 -3.19 32.80 -24.78
N MET A 194 -4.53 32.94 -24.85
CA MET A 194 -5.24 33.12 -26.12
C MET A 194 -4.98 34.49 -26.76
N GLU A 195 -4.80 35.55 -25.96
CA GLU A 195 -4.57 36.91 -26.46
C GLU A 195 -3.10 37.14 -26.84
N LEU A 196 -2.14 36.59 -26.09
CA LEU A 196 -0.71 36.89 -26.22
C LEU A 196 0.10 35.79 -26.94
N GLY A 197 -0.47 34.62 -27.19
CA GLY A 197 0.17 33.42 -27.76
C GLY A 197 1.05 32.65 -26.77
N GLU A 198 1.28 31.36 -27.08
CA GLU A 198 1.91 30.37 -26.18
C GLU A 198 3.37 30.71 -25.71
N GLU A 199 3.98 31.77 -26.21
CA GLU A 199 5.38 32.10 -25.92
C GLU A 199 5.59 32.96 -24.66
N SER A 200 4.56 33.42 -23.96
CA SER A 200 4.71 34.45 -22.92
C SER A 200 4.59 33.99 -21.46
N GLY A 201 4.42 32.72 -21.14
CA GLY A 201 4.20 32.33 -19.75
C GLY A 201 5.04 31.18 -19.24
N ASN A 202 5.52 31.27 -18.01
CA ASN A 202 6.14 30.17 -17.23
C ASN A 202 5.14 29.08 -16.80
N GLY A 203 3.92 29.05 -17.36
CA GLY A 203 2.88 28.06 -17.04
C GLY A 203 2.30 28.18 -15.62
N VAL A 204 2.53 29.31 -14.93
CA VAL A 204 1.94 29.60 -13.62
C VAL A 204 1.13 30.88 -13.73
N PRO A 205 -0.20 30.84 -13.46
CA PRO A 205 -1.07 32.02 -13.52
C PRO A 205 -0.54 33.16 -12.65
N GLU A 206 -0.43 34.37 -13.20
CA GLU A 206 0.02 35.56 -12.43
C GLU A 206 -0.85 35.81 -11.20
N THR A 207 -2.14 35.52 -11.30
CA THR A 207 -3.10 35.62 -10.20
C THR A 207 -2.80 34.71 -9.01
N LEU A 208 -2.10 33.59 -9.24
CA LEU A 208 -1.64 32.68 -8.18
C LEU A 208 -0.34 33.15 -7.52
N THR A 209 0.38 34.10 -8.12
CA THR A 209 1.59 34.72 -7.56
C THR A 209 1.31 36.08 -6.94
N ASP A 210 0.13 36.66 -7.16
CA ASP A 210 -0.32 37.93 -6.59
C ASP A 210 -0.55 37.83 -5.08
N LYS A 211 0.31 38.51 -4.32
CA LYS A 211 0.29 38.50 -2.85
C LYS A 211 -0.98 39.09 -2.24
N GLU A 212 -1.61 40.06 -2.93
CA GLU A 212 -2.83 40.71 -2.43
C GLU A 212 -4.05 39.78 -2.57
N LYS A 213 -4.22 39.13 -3.73
CA LYS A 213 -5.27 38.14 -3.97
C LYS A 213 -5.13 36.93 -3.03
N PHE A 214 -3.90 36.44 -2.82
CA PHE A 214 -3.64 35.40 -1.83
C PHE A 214 -4.03 35.82 -0.41
N LYS A 215 -3.78 37.05 -0.03
CA LYS A 215 -4.14 37.57 1.30
C LYS A 215 -5.66 37.58 1.50
N GLU A 216 -6.42 38.01 0.50
CA GLU A 216 -7.89 37.98 0.53
C GLU A 216 -8.44 36.54 0.68
N VAL A 217 -7.89 35.59 -0.09
CA VAL A 217 -8.28 34.18 -0.02
C VAL A 217 -7.94 33.61 1.37
N TYR A 218 -6.80 33.96 1.93
CA TYR A 218 -6.43 33.54 3.29
C TYR A 218 -7.32 34.15 4.37
N GLU A 219 -7.80 35.37 4.21
CA GLU A 219 -8.76 35.98 5.11
C GLU A 219 -10.10 35.25 5.06
N LYS A 220 -10.62 34.94 3.86
CA LYS A 220 -11.83 34.11 3.68
C LYS A 220 -11.69 32.71 4.32
N ILE A 221 -10.55 32.06 4.15
CA ILE A 221 -10.25 30.75 4.77
C ILE A 221 -10.19 30.88 6.29
N ASN A 222 -9.61 31.94 6.84
CA ASN A 222 -9.57 32.19 8.28
C ASN A 222 -10.98 32.41 8.84
N GLU A 223 -11.83 33.14 8.14
CA GLU A 223 -13.21 33.40 8.52
C GLU A 223 -14.08 32.14 8.53
N SER A 224 -13.95 31.31 7.50
CA SER A 224 -14.69 30.05 7.37
C SER A 224 -14.41 29.02 8.48
N SER A 225 -13.39 29.24 9.28
CA SER A 225 -12.95 28.29 10.32
C SER A 225 -13.12 28.82 11.74
N LYS A 226 -13.70 30.02 11.95
CA LYS A 226 -13.72 30.71 13.26
C LYS A 226 -14.30 29.87 14.39
N ASP A 227 -15.33 29.08 14.13
CA ASP A 227 -16.06 28.30 15.14
C ASP A 227 -15.61 26.83 15.24
N ASN A 228 -14.57 26.42 14.52
CA ASN A 228 -14.13 25.04 14.48
C ASN A 228 -13.02 24.77 15.50
N ARG A 229 -13.18 23.69 16.30
CA ARG A 229 -12.17 23.25 17.28
C ARG A 229 -10.78 22.96 16.67
N ASN A 230 -10.73 22.67 15.36
CA ASN A 230 -9.50 22.40 14.63
C ASN A 230 -9.03 23.58 13.76
N LYS A 231 -9.48 24.80 14.05
CA LYS A 231 -9.25 26.02 13.27
C LYS A 231 -7.82 26.17 12.75
N ASP A 232 -6.83 26.16 13.63
CA ASP A 232 -5.44 26.39 13.25
C ASP A 232 -4.90 25.34 12.29
N LYS A 233 -5.34 24.08 12.46
CA LYS A 233 -4.95 22.96 11.59
C LYS A 233 -5.59 23.07 10.22
N LEU A 234 -6.89 23.40 10.15
CA LEU A 234 -7.64 23.62 8.92
C LEU A 234 -7.01 24.75 8.10
N ILE A 235 -6.75 25.90 8.71
CA ILE A 235 -6.13 27.05 8.09
C ILE A 235 -4.73 26.72 7.57
N SER A 236 -3.88 26.12 8.41
CA SER A 236 -2.51 25.73 8.03
C SER A 236 -2.48 24.75 6.87
N SER A 237 -3.41 23.79 6.84
CA SER A 237 -3.48 22.78 5.79
C SER A 237 -3.92 23.38 4.46
N SER A 238 -4.97 24.20 4.47
CA SER A 238 -5.49 24.84 3.26
C SER A 238 -4.47 25.83 2.67
N LYS A 239 -3.76 26.57 3.51
CA LYS A 239 -2.63 27.43 3.05
C LYS A 239 -1.54 26.64 2.36
N LYS A 240 -1.17 25.46 2.90
CA LYS A 240 -0.16 24.59 2.27
C LYS A 240 -0.65 24.00 0.95
N LEU A 241 -1.94 23.67 0.85
CA LEU A 241 -2.52 23.16 -0.39
C LEU A 241 -2.55 24.22 -1.48
N LEU A 242 -2.97 25.44 -1.15
CA LEU A 242 -2.91 26.59 -2.07
C LEU A 242 -1.50 26.90 -2.54
N LYS A 243 -0.51 26.90 -1.63
CA LYS A 243 0.90 27.10 -2.02
C LYS A 243 1.40 26.03 -3.00
N GLN A 244 0.92 24.79 -2.92
CA GLN A 244 1.24 23.77 -3.92
C GLN A 244 0.54 24.00 -5.27
N ALA A 245 -0.52 24.81 -5.28
CA ALA A 245 -1.22 25.17 -6.50
C ALA A 245 -0.44 26.20 -7.35
N GLU A 246 0.45 26.99 -6.74
CA GLU A 246 1.36 27.90 -7.46
C GLU A 246 2.16 27.15 -8.54
N ASP A 247 2.63 25.91 -8.25
CA ASP A 247 3.41 25.12 -9.20
C ASP A 247 2.54 24.25 -10.14
N LYS A 248 1.35 23.84 -9.70
CA LYS A 248 0.52 22.82 -10.41
C LYS A 248 -0.98 23.08 -10.23
N PRO A 249 -1.53 24.17 -10.74
CA PRO A 249 -2.92 24.59 -10.47
C PRO A 249 -3.96 23.57 -10.93
N LYS A 250 -3.91 23.07 -12.17
CA LYS A 250 -4.85 22.09 -12.71
C LYS A 250 -4.84 20.77 -11.92
N LYS A 251 -3.68 20.31 -11.43
CA LYS A 251 -3.57 19.12 -10.61
C LYS A 251 -4.19 19.29 -9.23
N ILE A 252 -3.99 20.45 -8.61
CA ILE A 252 -4.55 20.75 -7.29
C ILE A 252 -6.07 20.97 -7.38
N LEU A 253 -6.55 21.62 -8.45
CA LEU A 253 -7.98 21.77 -8.70
C LEU A 253 -8.66 20.39 -8.77
N LYS A 254 -8.14 19.46 -9.57
CA LYS A 254 -8.69 18.10 -9.65
C LYS A 254 -8.67 17.39 -8.28
N LYS A 255 -7.62 17.59 -7.48
CA LYS A 255 -7.56 17.06 -6.12
C LYS A 255 -8.63 17.64 -5.21
N ILE A 256 -8.88 18.95 -5.29
CA ILE A 256 -9.94 19.62 -4.52
C ILE A 256 -11.33 19.07 -4.92
N GLU A 257 -11.58 18.87 -6.19
CA GLU A 257 -12.83 18.28 -6.67
C GLU A 257 -13.07 16.87 -6.12
N THR A 258 -12.05 16.02 -6.16
CA THR A 258 -12.11 14.68 -5.53
C THR A 258 -12.38 14.78 -4.02
N LEU A 259 -11.76 15.74 -3.32
CA LEU A 259 -11.99 15.93 -1.89
C LEU A 259 -13.43 16.42 -1.60
N GLU A 260 -14.01 17.27 -2.43
CA GLU A 260 -15.41 17.71 -2.30
C GLU A 260 -16.39 16.54 -2.48
N GLU A 261 -16.17 15.69 -3.49
CA GLU A 261 -16.99 14.50 -3.73
C GLU A 261 -16.95 13.55 -2.54
N LYS A 262 -15.76 13.19 -2.07
CA LYS A 262 -15.55 12.32 -0.92
C LYS A 262 -16.09 12.89 0.39
N LEU A 263 -16.04 14.21 0.55
CA LEU A 263 -16.60 14.88 1.73
C LEU A 263 -18.12 14.80 1.75
N LYS A 264 -18.78 15.01 0.58
CA LYS A 264 -20.22 14.85 0.44
C LYS A 264 -20.68 13.42 0.71
N GLU A 265 -19.97 12.41 0.18
CA GLU A 265 -20.23 11.00 0.45
C GLU A 265 -20.10 10.64 1.95
N SER A 266 -19.25 11.33 2.66
CA SER A 266 -18.96 11.01 4.06
C SER A 266 -19.96 11.57 5.07
N GLU A 267 -20.84 12.51 4.67
CA GLU A 267 -21.75 13.25 5.56
C GLU A 267 -21.06 13.90 6.78
N LYS A 268 -19.77 14.25 6.66
CA LYS A 268 -18.96 14.84 7.73
C LYS A 268 -18.50 16.25 7.36
N ASP A 269 -18.16 17.03 8.38
CA ASP A 269 -17.72 18.42 8.20
C ASP A 269 -16.24 18.54 7.83
N ILE A 270 -15.45 17.50 8.07
CA ILE A 270 -13.98 17.53 7.94
C ILE A 270 -13.48 16.29 7.22
N ILE A 271 -12.54 16.49 6.30
CA ILE A 271 -11.87 15.41 5.55
C ILE A 271 -10.34 15.56 5.62
N SER A 272 -9.62 14.44 5.50
CA SER A 272 -8.17 14.44 5.36
C SER A 272 -7.77 14.73 3.92
N ILE A 273 -6.85 15.69 3.71
CA ILE A 273 -6.31 16.03 2.38
C ILE A 273 -5.47 14.90 1.78
N ASN A 274 -4.84 14.09 2.61
CA ASN A 274 -3.92 13.04 2.16
C ASN A 274 -4.56 11.67 2.02
N ASP A 275 -5.61 11.42 2.79
CA ASP A 275 -6.33 10.15 2.85
C ASP A 275 -7.81 10.45 3.01
N PRO A 276 -8.50 10.75 1.87
CA PRO A 276 -9.90 11.19 1.92
C PRO A 276 -10.87 10.06 2.28
N ASP A 277 -10.48 8.81 2.21
CA ASP A 277 -11.32 7.67 2.58
C ASP A 277 -11.29 7.38 4.08
N ALA A 278 -10.24 7.80 4.78
CA ALA A 278 -10.17 7.68 6.23
C ALA A 278 -11.22 8.52 6.93
N ARG A 279 -11.80 8.01 8.01
CA ARG A 279 -12.83 8.70 8.79
C ARG A 279 -12.34 9.03 10.19
N PHE A 280 -12.85 10.16 10.71
CA PHE A 280 -12.55 10.59 12.06
C PHE A 280 -13.38 9.78 13.03
N MET A 281 -12.73 8.91 13.80
CA MET A 281 -13.40 8.01 14.73
C MET A 281 -12.63 7.89 16.04
N LYS A 282 -13.30 7.40 17.08
CA LYS A 282 -12.72 7.19 18.39
C LYS A 282 -12.10 5.79 18.45
N ASN A 283 -10.80 5.70 18.77
CA ASN A 283 -10.13 4.42 18.92
C ASN A 283 -10.32 3.79 20.31
N LYS A 284 -9.89 2.54 20.50
CA LYS A 284 -10.00 1.80 21.78
C LYS A 284 -9.32 2.53 22.96
N LYS A 285 -8.37 3.46 22.71
CA LYS A 285 -7.72 4.30 23.72
C LYS A 285 -8.50 5.59 24.03
N GLY A 286 -9.69 5.76 23.48
CA GLY A 286 -10.51 6.96 23.65
C GLY A 286 -10.07 8.19 22.88
N LYS A 287 -9.07 8.07 22.01
CA LYS A 287 -8.52 9.14 21.21
C LYS A 287 -9.23 9.24 19.86
N TRP A 288 -9.51 10.47 19.43
CA TRP A 288 -10.10 10.75 18.13
C TRP A 288 -9.00 10.96 17.08
N GLU A 289 -8.95 10.07 16.09
CA GLU A 289 -7.97 10.10 15.00
C GLU A 289 -8.65 9.74 13.67
N PHE A 290 -7.94 9.93 12.55
CA PHE A 290 -8.37 9.37 11.27
C PHE A 290 -7.95 7.91 11.20
N ASP A 291 -8.92 7.05 11.22
CA ASP A 291 -8.75 5.62 11.24
C ASP A 291 -9.63 4.95 10.18
N TYR A 292 -9.35 3.72 9.92
CA TYR A 292 -10.23 2.75 9.28
C TYR A 292 -10.75 1.78 10.33
N ASN A 293 -11.81 1.08 10.01
CA ASN A 293 -12.35 0.02 10.83
C ASN A 293 -12.05 -1.32 10.15
N GLY A 294 -11.13 -2.10 10.70
CA GLY A 294 -10.81 -3.44 10.23
C GLY A 294 -11.73 -4.45 10.90
N GLN A 295 -12.39 -5.28 10.11
CA GLN A 295 -13.28 -6.34 10.56
C GLN A 295 -12.64 -7.70 10.31
N ILE A 296 -12.75 -8.60 11.26
CA ILE A 296 -12.26 -9.99 11.15
C ILE A 296 -13.30 -10.98 11.63
N ALA A 297 -13.37 -12.13 10.98
CA ALA A 297 -14.12 -13.30 11.39
C ALA A 297 -13.15 -14.46 11.65
N VAL A 298 -13.23 -15.06 12.82
CA VAL A 298 -12.27 -16.06 13.30
C VAL A 298 -12.97 -17.33 13.73
N ASP A 299 -12.48 -18.49 13.27
CA ASP A 299 -12.89 -19.79 13.79
C ASP A 299 -12.29 -20.01 15.19
N ASP A 300 -13.13 -20.25 16.18
CA ASP A 300 -12.72 -20.35 17.59
C ASP A 300 -11.81 -21.55 17.89
N TYR A 301 -11.81 -22.58 17.03
CA TYR A 301 -11.09 -23.81 17.33
C TYR A 301 -9.57 -23.62 17.43
N LYS A 302 -8.98 -22.94 16.45
CA LYS A 302 -7.53 -22.65 16.39
C LYS A 302 -7.22 -21.20 16.06
N GLY A 303 -8.21 -20.34 16.03
CA GLY A 303 -8.02 -18.92 15.75
C GLY A 303 -7.71 -18.60 14.28
N ILE A 304 -8.16 -19.44 13.34
CA ILE A 304 -7.97 -19.19 11.92
C ILE A 304 -8.93 -18.08 11.46
N ILE A 305 -8.38 -17.07 10.82
CA ILE A 305 -9.17 -15.98 10.23
C ILE A 305 -9.85 -16.52 8.97
N LEU A 306 -11.19 -16.46 8.92
CA LEU A 306 -12.00 -16.93 7.80
C LEU A 306 -12.35 -15.82 6.81
N ALA A 307 -12.46 -14.58 7.29
CA ALA A 307 -12.70 -13.39 6.48
C ALA A 307 -12.11 -12.16 7.15
N SER A 308 -11.71 -11.18 6.35
CA SER A 308 -11.29 -9.88 6.86
C SER A 308 -11.47 -8.82 5.78
N TYR A 309 -11.92 -7.63 6.18
CA TYR A 309 -11.94 -6.46 5.31
C TYR A 309 -11.79 -5.16 6.10
N ILE A 310 -11.58 -4.07 5.38
CA ILE A 310 -11.45 -2.73 5.95
C ILE A 310 -12.62 -1.88 5.46
N THR A 311 -13.33 -1.25 6.40
CA THR A 311 -14.37 -0.28 6.12
C THR A 311 -13.99 1.10 6.67
N ASN A 312 -14.62 2.13 6.17
CA ASN A 312 -14.54 3.48 6.73
C ASN A 312 -15.71 3.81 7.67
N ASN A 313 -16.59 2.84 7.95
CA ASN A 313 -17.69 3.00 8.90
C ASN A 313 -17.13 3.05 10.33
N PRO A 314 -17.44 4.09 11.12
CA PRO A 314 -16.95 4.19 12.50
C PRO A 314 -17.51 3.15 13.47
N THR A 315 -18.63 2.52 13.13
CA THR A 315 -19.35 1.56 13.98
C THR A 315 -19.28 0.16 13.40
N ASP A 316 -19.29 -0.85 14.25
CA ASP A 316 -19.28 -2.26 13.84
C ASP A 316 -20.72 -2.79 13.58
N TYR A 317 -21.74 -2.02 13.94
CA TYR A 317 -23.15 -2.42 13.91
C TYR A 317 -23.64 -2.92 12.53
N TYR A 318 -23.19 -2.27 11.46
CA TYR A 318 -23.61 -2.62 10.10
C TYR A 318 -22.66 -3.62 9.41
N GLU A 319 -21.59 -4.03 10.08
CA GLU A 319 -20.53 -4.82 9.48
C GLU A 319 -20.74 -6.33 9.66
N LEU A 320 -21.68 -6.75 10.50
CA LEU A 320 -21.99 -8.16 10.74
C LEU A 320 -22.37 -8.91 9.46
N ILE A 321 -23.35 -8.40 8.71
CA ILE A 321 -23.88 -9.05 7.51
C ILE A 321 -22.82 -9.13 6.42
N PRO A 322 -22.15 -8.03 6.00
CA PRO A 322 -21.10 -8.09 4.99
C PRO A 322 -19.95 -9.03 5.35
N LEU A 323 -19.55 -9.05 6.63
CA LEU A 323 -18.49 -9.94 7.09
C LEU A 323 -18.89 -11.41 7.00
N MET A 324 -20.13 -11.73 7.35
CA MET A 324 -20.67 -13.10 7.25
C MET A 324 -20.86 -13.55 5.81
N GLU A 325 -21.29 -12.66 4.92
CA GLU A 325 -21.35 -12.94 3.49
C GLU A 325 -19.97 -13.27 2.93
N GLN A 326 -18.93 -12.55 3.35
CA GLN A 326 -17.56 -12.85 2.95
C GLN A 326 -17.07 -14.19 3.53
N VAL A 327 -17.40 -14.53 4.79
CA VAL A 327 -17.12 -15.86 5.36
C VAL A 327 -17.76 -16.95 4.50
N GLN A 328 -19.04 -16.80 4.17
CA GLN A 328 -19.76 -17.78 3.34
C GLN A 328 -19.15 -17.89 1.93
N SER A 329 -18.79 -16.77 1.31
CA SER A 329 -18.12 -16.76 0.01
C SER A 329 -16.80 -17.53 0.06
N ASN A 330 -15.93 -17.23 1.05
CA ASN A 330 -14.64 -17.90 1.19
C ASN A 330 -14.81 -19.41 1.48
N LEU A 331 -15.80 -19.78 2.30
CA LEU A 331 -16.05 -21.18 2.62
C LEU A 331 -16.67 -21.95 1.45
N SER A 332 -17.50 -21.32 0.62
CA SER A 332 -18.10 -21.96 -0.56
C SER A 332 -17.07 -22.34 -1.63
N GLU A 333 -15.95 -21.65 -1.69
CA GLU A 333 -14.84 -21.99 -2.59
C GLU A 333 -13.95 -23.12 -2.04
N ILE A 334 -14.01 -23.39 -0.72
CA ILE A 334 -13.14 -24.33 -0.03
C ILE A 334 -13.85 -25.64 0.32
N TYR A 335 -15.16 -25.58 0.52
CA TYR A 335 -15.98 -26.72 0.90
C TYR A 335 -16.96 -27.08 -0.21
N ASP A 336 -17.08 -28.38 -0.54
CA ASP A 336 -18.07 -28.90 -1.51
C ASP A 336 -19.51 -28.65 -1.03
N GLU A 337 -19.74 -28.74 0.28
CA GLU A 337 -20.96 -28.30 0.95
C GLU A 337 -20.62 -27.26 2.00
N THR A 338 -21.03 -26.01 1.76
CA THR A 338 -20.75 -24.90 2.69
C THR A 338 -21.43 -25.18 4.05
N PRO A 339 -20.70 -25.13 5.15
CA PRO A 339 -21.29 -25.28 6.49
C PRO A 339 -22.32 -24.15 6.72
N VAL A 340 -23.57 -24.57 7.02
CA VAL A 340 -24.70 -23.61 7.23
C VAL A 340 -25.11 -23.49 8.70
N ASN A 341 -24.68 -24.42 9.55
CA ASN A 341 -25.08 -24.51 10.97
C ASN A 341 -23.85 -24.26 11.86
N TYR A 342 -23.54 -23.00 12.15
CA TYR A 342 -22.53 -22.62 13.14
C TYR A 342 -23.02 -21.45 13.98
N GLN A 343 -22.49 -21.35 15.19
CA GLN A 343 -22.80 -20.24 16.09
C GLN A 343 -21.95 -19.01 15.71
N VAL A 344 -22.50 -17.84 15.90
CA VAL A 344 -21.81 -16.56 15.65
C VAL A 344 -21.88 -15.70 16.91
N SER A 345 -20.75 -15.17 17.34
CA SER A 345 -20.69 -14.14 18.37
C SER A 345 -20.03 -12.86 17.83
N ALA A 346 -20.58 -11.73 18.24
CA ALA A 346 -20.03 -10.42 17.96
C ALA A 346 -20.10 -9.58 19.24
N ASP A 347 -19.11 -8.73 19.48
CA ASP A 347 -19.18 -7.75 20.55
C ASP A 347 -20.22 -6.67 20.23
N ASN A 348 -20.99 -6.28 21.26
CA ASN A 348 -22.02 -5.22 21.18
C ASN A 348 -21.38 -3.82 21.23
#